data_da4e0ae98cb66e24b0221dbf1f4aa0ab
#
_entry.id   da4e0ae98cb66e24b0221dbf1f4aa0ab
#
_cell.length_a   1.000
_cell.length_b   1.000
_cell.length_c   1.000
_cell.angle_alpha   90.00
_cell.angle_beta   90.00
_cell.angle_gamma   90.00
#
_symmetry.space_group_name_H-M   'P 1'
#
loop_
_entity.id
_entity.type
_entity.pdbx_description
1 polymer ?
#
loop_
_entity_poly.entity_id
_entity_poly.type
_entity_poly.pdbx_seq_one_letter_code
_entity_poly.pdbx_strand_id
1 'polypeptide(L)'
;MYKRQIAKAYKAERQPDGTDKVVNGAVVGFFSLEMSSEQLATRILAEQAEISSENIRRGKITEEEFRRLKQASIELNSIPFYIDQTGGITMAQLAARARKLKRQRNVGLIIVDYLQLITGSSRNSSDNRVQEITQITTGLKALAKELSVPVIALSQLSRAVEQREDKRPQLSDLRESGSIEQDADVVMFVFREEYYVQRSEPSVAKPEEYAKWQAEMERTHGTAEVIIGKQRHGPTGTVRLAFQGQYTRFGNLAHDAQAALEARSTARGE
;
A
#
# COMPACT_ATOMS: atom_id res chain seq x y z
N MET A 1 3.37 1.65 -3.89
CA MET A 1 4.44 1.10 -4.71
C MET A 1 3.93 0.20 -5.83
N TYR A 2 3.38 -0.99 -5.58
CA TYR A 2 2.86 -1.89 -6.64
C TYR A 2 1.84 -1.25 -7.59
N LYS A 3 1.09 -0.26 -7.12
CA LYS A 3 0.05 0.48 -7.87
C LYS A 3 0.56 1.05 -9.18
N ARG A 4 1.72 1.73 -9.15
CA ARG A 4 2.35 2.32 -10.32
C ARG A 4 3.03 1.25 -11.19
N GLN A 5 3.64 0.23 -10.58
CA GLN A 5 4.31 -0.84 -11.33
C GLN A 5 3.34 -1.59 -12.24
N ILE A 6 2.12 -1.83 -11.76
CA ILE A 6 1.06 -2.44 -12.57
C ILE A 6 0.68 -1.53 -13.75
N ALA A 7 0.53 -0.22 -13.52
CA ALA A 7 0.23 0.73 -14.58
C ALA A 7 1.42 0.92 -15.54
N LYS A 8 2.67 0.94 -15.04
CA LYS A 8 3.90 1.02 -15.85
C LYS A 8 4.10 -0.23 -16.71
N ALA A 9 3.67 -1.39 -16.24
CA ALA A 9 3.76 -2.64 -16.97
C ALA A 9 2.64 -2.80 -18.02
N TYR A 10 1.72 -1.83 -18.12
CA TYR A 10 0.60 -1.91 -19.05
C TYR A 10 1.08 -2.03 -20.49
N LYS A 11 0.63 -3.08 -21.13
CA LYS A 11 0.76 -3.34 -22.57
C LYS A 11 -0.56 -3.86 -23.10
N ALA A 12 -0.99 -3.29 -24.21
CA ALA A 12 -2.15 -3.77 -24.96
C ALA A 12 -1.74 -4.05 -26.40
N GLU A 13 -2.29 -5.11 -26.99
CA GLU A 13 -2.13 -5.48 -28.38
C GLU A 13 -3.45 -5.27 -29.12
N ARG A 14 -3.40 -4.59 -30.26
CA ARG A 14 -4.56 -4.40 -31.11
C ARG A 14 -4.95 -5.71 -31.76
N GLN A 15 -6.19 -6.12 -31.54
CA GLN A 15 -6.75 -7.32 -32.15
C GLN A 15 -7.28 -7.02 -33.56
N PRO A 16 -7.45 -8.04 -34.44
CA PRO A 16 -7.99 -7.86 -35.76
C PRO A 16 -9.42 -7.26 -35.81
N ASP A 17 -10.18 -7.45 -34.70
CA ASP A 17 -11.53 -6.89 -34.54
C ASP A 17 -11.54 -5.40 -34.12
N GLY A 18 -10.35 -4.78 -34.01
CA GLY A 18 -10.18 -3.39 -33.62
C GLY A 18 -10.20 -3.15 -32.09
N THR A 19 -10.36 -4.19 -31.27
CA THR A 19 -10.29 -4.10 -29.82
C THR A 19 -8.85 -4.18 -29.31
N ASP A 20 -8.57 -3.64 -28.13
CA ASP A 20 -7.27 -3.73 -27.46
C ASP A 20 -7.31 -4.82 -26.38
N LYS A 21 -6.48 -5.84 -26.53
CA LYS A 21 -6.29 -6.90 -25.54
C LYS A 21 -5.09 -6.56 -24.62
N VAL A 22 -5.36 -6.44 -23.32
CA VAL A 22 -4.29 -6.23 -22.32
C VAL A 22 -3.49 -7.52 -22.18
N VAL A 23 -2.18 -7.45 -22.44
CA VAL A 23 -1.25 -8.58 -22.33
C VAL A 23 -0.38 -8.51 -21.08
N ASN A 24 -0.21 -7.33 -20.49
CA ASN A 24 0.53 -7.13 -19.26
C ASN A 24 0.05 -5.89 -18.51
N GLY A 25 0.15 -5.89 -17.18
CA GLY A 25 -0.24 -4.77 -16.33
C GLY A 25 -1.75 -4.46 -16.39
N ALA A 26 -2.11 -3.25 -16.00
CA ALA A 26 -3.49 -2.78 -16.05
C ALA A 26 -3.56 -1.25 -16.05
N VAL A 27 -4.66 -0.71 -16.57
CA VAL A 27 -5.09 0.67 -16.30
C VAL A 27 -5.53 0.75 -14.84
N VAL A 28 -4.98 1.69 -14.06
CA VAL A 28 -5.24 1.80 -12.63
C VAL A 28 -6.09 3.01 -12.31
N GLY A 29 -7.20 2.79 -11.62
CA GLY A 29 -8.02 3.82 -10.97
C GLY A 29 -7.69 3.92 -9.48
N PHE A 30 -7.27 5.08 -9.02
CA PHE A 30 -6.87 5.31 -7.63
C PHE A 30 -7.76 6.36 -6.97
N PHE A 31 -8.55 5.95 -6.00
CA PHE A 31 -9.35 6.84 -5.17
C PHE A 31 -8.55 7.25 -3.94
N SER A 32 -8.01 8.47 -3.96
CA SER A 32 -7.23 9.06 -2.86
C SER A 32 -8.15 9.90 -1.99
N LEU A 33 -8.62 9.33 -0.89
CA LEU A 33 -9.62 10.01 -0.04
C LEU A 33 -8.98 10.89 1.04
N GLU A 34 -7.68 10.69 1.31
CA GLU A 34 -6.91 11.44 2.30
C GLU A 34 -5.95 12.45 1.66
N MET A 35 -5.26 12.04 0.60
CA MET A 35 -4.20 12.84 0.00
C MET A 35 -4.64 13.54 -1.29
N SER A 36 -4.14 14.78 -1.51
CA SER A 36 -4.33 15.43 -2.80
C SER A 36 -3.54 14.72 -3.92
N SER A 37 -3.96 14.94 -5.17
CA SER A 37 -3.26 14.40 -6.34
C SER A 37 -1.81 14.87 -6.43
N GLU A 38 -1.53 16.14 -6.02
CA GLU A 38 -0.18 16.71 -6.01
C GLU A 38 0.71 16.01 -4.99
N GLN A 39 0.20 15.76 -3.78
CA GLN A 39 0.95 15.04 -2.75
C GLN A 39 1.28 13.61 -3.19
N LEU A 40 0.32 12.94 -3.81
CA LEU A 40 0.52 11.58 -4.33
C LEU A 40 1.50 11.57 -5.50
N ALA A 41 1.37 12.50 -6.44
CA ALA A 41 2.29 12.66 -7.57
C ALA A 41 3.72 12.95 -7.07
N THR A 42 3.88 13.84 -6.09
CA THR A 42 5.20 14.13 -5.48
C THR A 42 5.83 12.88 -4.88
N ARG A 43 5.06 12.05 -4.15
CA ARG A 43 5.57 10.79 -3.60
C ARG A 43 5.98 9.80 -4.69
N ILE A 44 5.18 9.68 -5.76
CA ILE A 44 5.49 8.79 -6.88
C ILE A 44 6.76 9.27 -7.61
N LEU A 45 6.87 10.57 -7.85
CA LEU A 45 8.04 11.17 -8.49
C LEU A 45 9.30 11.00 -7.65
N ALA A 46 9.21 11.24 -6.34
CA ALA A 46 10.29 11.05 -5.39
C ALA A 46 10.83 9.62 -5.41
N GLU A 47 9.92 8.65 -5.37
CA GLU A 47 10.26 7.22 -5.47
C GLU A 47 10.91 6.87 -6.81
N GLN A 48 10.40 7.41 -7.92
CA GLN A 48 10.91 7.10 -9.26
C GLN A 48 12.26 7.74 -9.54
N ALA A 49 12.42 8.99 -9.14
CA ALA A 49 13.65 9.73 -9.34
C ALA A 49 14.75 9.39 -8.32
N GLU A 50 14.40 8.60 -7.27
CA GLU A 50 15.27 8.32 -6.12
C GLU A 50 15.75 9.60 -5.45
N ILE A 51 14.80 10.50 -5.15
CA ILE A 51 15.03 11.77 -4.47
C ILE A 51 14.14 11.82 -3.23
N SER A 52 14.66 12.32 -2.11
CA SER A 52 13.85 12.49 -0.91
C SER A 52 12.65 13.40 -1.17
N SER A 53 11.45 12.94 -0.81
CA SER A 53 10.24 13.77 -0.88
C SER A 53 10.36 15.07 -0.09
N GLU A 54 11.14 15.06 0.99
CA GLU A 54 11.41 16.24 1.80
C GLU A 54 12.27 17.26 1.03
N ASN A 55 13.33 16.80 0.34
CA ASN A 55 14.18 17.66 -0.48
C ASN A 55 13.40 18.29 -1.63
N ILE A 56 12.51 17.53 -2.27
CA ILE A 56 11.62 18.07 -3.32
C ILE A 56 10.74 19.19 -2.74
N ARG A 57 10.08 18.95 -1.61
CA ARG A 57 9.21 19.97 -0.97
C ARG A 57 9.94 21.22 -0.53
N ARG A 58 11.20 21.07 -0.09
CA ARG A 58 12.03 22.19 0.36
C ARG A 58 12.77 22.90 -0.78
N GLY A 59 12.65 22.41 -2.01
CA GLY A 59 13.43 22.91 -3.15
C GLY A 59 14.95 22.67 -3.03
N LYS A 60 15.35 21.75 -2.16
CA LYS A 60 16.77 21.39 -1.93
C LYS A 60 17.16 20.20 -2.79
N ILE A 61 17.13 20.40 -4.10
CA ILE A 61 17.51 19.38 -5.09
C ILE A 61 18.65 19.93 -5.96
N THR A 62 19.58 19.04 -6.34
CA THR A 62 20.66 19.38 -7.27
C THR A 62 20.14 19.46 -8.70
N GLU A 63 20.94 20.03 -9.61
CA GLU A 63 20.56 20.08 -11.03
C GLU A 63 20.44 18.68 -11.66
N GLU A 64 21.26 17.73 -11.22
CA GLU A 64 21.15 16.34 -11.66
C GLU A 64 19.87 15.68 -11.14
N GLU A 65 19.52 15.88 -9.87
CA GLU A 65 18.26 15.43 -9.31
C GLU A 65 17.07 16.05 -10.02
N PHE A 66 17.13 17.33 -10.38
CA PHE A 66 16.11 18.00 -11.16
C PHE A 66 15.93 17.36 -12.56
N ARG A 67 17.03 17.02 -13.23
CA ARG A 67 16.97 16.29 -14.51
C ARG A 67 16.28 14.93 -14.37
N ARG A 68 16.63 14.14 -13.33
CA ARG A 68 15.96 12.87 -13.02
C ARG A 68 14.49 13.04 -12.72
N LEU A 69 14.13 14.08 -11.95
CA LEU A 69 12.74 14.40 -11.62
C LEU A 69 11.92 14.74 -12.88
N LYS A 70 12.50 15.54 -13.79
CA LYS A 70 11.88 15.87 -15.09
C LYS A 70 11.64 14.62 -15.92
N GLN A 71 12.61 13.73 -16.02
CA GLN A 71 12.49 12.46 -16.75
C GLN A 71 11.40 11.58 -16.13
N ALA A 72 11.40 11.44 -14.80
CA ALA A 72 10.36 10.70 -14.07
C ALA A 72 8.94 11.28 -14.31
N SER A 73 8.82 12.61 -14.41
CA SER A 73 7.54 13.27 -14.72
C SER A 73 7.03 12.94 -16.13
N ILE A 74 7.92 12.95 -17.12
CA ILE A 74 7.57 12.57 -18.50
C ILE A 74 7.08 11.12 -18.55
N GLU A 75 7.79 10.20 -17.88
CA GLU A 75 7.40 8.80 -17.80
C GLU A 75 6.05 8.62 -17.08
N LEU A 76 5.82 9.34 -15.98
CA LEU A 76 4.58 9.26 -15.21
C LEU A 76 3.37 9.68 -16.04
N ASN A 77 3.51 10.70 -16.88
CA ASN A 77 2.45 11.17 -17.75
C ASN A 77 2.02 10.14 -18.83
N SER A 78 2.90 9.21 -19.18
CA SER A 78 2.60 8.14 -20.14
C SER A 78 1.91 6.92 -19.53
N ILE A 79 1.91 6.82 -18.18
CA ILE A 79 1.35 5.67 -17.47
C ILE A 79 -0.17 5.82 -17.32
N PRO A 80 -1.00 4.78 -17.62
CA PRO A 80 -2.44 4.83 -17.47
C PRO A 80 -2.86 4.70 -15.99
N PHE A 81 -2.60 5.77 -15.22
CA PHE A 81 -2.86 5.88 -13.78
C PHE A 81 -3.75 7.09 -13.52
N TYR A 82 -5.00 6.85 -13.13
CA TYR A 82 -6.02 7.88 -12.94
C TYR A 82 -6.30 8.07 -11.45
N ILE A 83 -6.17 9.31 -10.97
CA ILE A 83 -6.37 9.67 -9.57
C ILE A 83 -7.69 10.42 -9.43
N ASP A 84 -8.54 9.98 -8.52
CA ASP A 84 -9.71 10.70 -8.01
C ASP A 84 -9.44 11.09 -6.56
N GLN A 85 -9.39 12.39 -6.28
CA GLN A 85 -9.08 12.94 -4.95
C GLN A 85 -10.30 13.49 -4.21
N THR A 86 -11.49 12.98 -4.54
CA THR A 86 -12.72 13.48 -3.91
C THR A 86 -12.83 12.97 -2.47
N GLY A 87 -12.67 13.89 -1.51
CA GLY A 87 -12.92 13.60 -0.10
C GLY A 87 -14.42 13.47 0.21
N GLY A 88 -14.75 12.69 1.26
CA GLY A 88 -16.14 12.50 1.70
C GLY A 88 -17.04 11.79 0.69
N ILE A 89 -16.46 10.98 -0.19
CA ILE A 89 -17.19 10.23 -1.21
C ILE A 89 -18.04 9.14 -0.57
N THR A 90 -19.29 8.98 -1.01
CA THR A 90 -20.14 7.86 -0.62
C THR A 90 -19.84 6.62 -1.46
N MET A 91 -20.21 5.42 -0.95
CA MET A 91 -20.05 4.17 -1.72
C MET A 91 -20.75 4.23 -3.08
N ALA A 92 -21.92 4.85 -3.16
CA ALA A 92 -22.68 5.03 -4.40
C ALA A 92 -21.92 5.92 -5.42
N GLN A 93 -21.35 7.03 -4.95
CA GLN A 93 -20.56 7.94 -5.79
C GLN A 93 -19.27 7.28 -6.28
N LEU A 94 -18.56 6.54 -5.39
CA LEU A 94 -17.37 5.76 -5.75
C LEU A 94 -17.70 4.74 -6.84
N ALA A 95 -18.77 3.98 -6.66
CA ALA A 95 -19.23 3.01 -7.65
C ALA A 95 -19.57 3.66 -9.00
N ALA A 96 -20.28 4.79 -9.01
CA ALA A 96 -20.61 5.52 -10.24
C ALA A 96 -19.35 5.98 -10.99
N ARG A 97 -18.34 6.49 -10.28
CA ARG A 97 -17.06 6.93 -10.85
C ARG A 97 -16.22 5.75 -11.37
N ALA A 98 -16.19 4.65 -10.60
CA ALA A 98 -15.51 3.43 -11.03
C ALA A 98 -16.11 2.85 -12.32
N ARG A 99 -17.46 2.83 -12.45
CA ARG A 99 -18.18 2.46 -13.68
C ARG A 99 -17.80 3.37 -14.85
N LYS A 100 -17.71 4.68 -14.59
CA LYS A 100 -17.27 5.65 -15.61
C LYS A 100 -15.85 5.37 -16.07
N LEU A 101 -14.90 5.15 -15.14
CA LEU A 101 -13.52 4.78 -15.46
C LEU A 101 -13.45 3.46 -16.23
N LYS A 102 -14.25 2.46 -15.85
CA LYS A 102 -14.31 1.18 -16.59
C LYS A 102 -14.75 1.37 -18.03
N ARG A 103 -15.81 2.14 -18.26
CA ARG A 103 -16.33 2.38 -19.63
C ARG A 103 -15.38 3.23 -20.48
N GLN A 104 -14.78 4.28 -19.91
CA GLN A 104 -13.99 5.25 -20.67
C GLN A 104 -12.52 4.86 -20.83
N ARG A 105 -11.95 4.13 -19.87
CA ARG A 105 -10.53 3.86 -19.79
C ARG A 105 -10.20 2.37 -19.64
N ASN A 106 -11.22 1.51 -19.65
CA ASN A 106 -11.07 0.07 -19.44
C ASN A 106 -10.22 -0.28 -18.21
N VAL A 107 -10.48 0.38 -17.06
CA VAL A 107 -9.73 0.15 -15.83
C VAL A 107 -9.69 -1.34 -15.48
N GLY A 108 -8.51 -1.84 -15.12
CA GLY A 108 -8.25 -3.23 -14.77
C GLY A 108 -7.82 -3.44 -13.32
N LEU A 109 -7.63 -2.34 -12.55
CA LEU A 109 -7.38 -2.37 -11.11
C LEU A 109 -7.93 -1.10 -10.47
N ILE A 110 -8.67 -1.25 -9.38
CA ILE A 110 -9.16 -0.13 -8.56
C ILE A 110 -8.47 -0.18 -7.21
N ILE A 111 -8.04 0.99 -6.71
CA ILE A 111 -7.42 1.13 -5.39
C ILE A 111 -8.13 2.22 -4.63
N VAL A 112 -8.44 1.98 -3.36
CA VAL A 112 -9.11 2.92 -2.46
C VAL A 112 -8.23 3.18 -1.24
N ASP A 113 -7.87 4.44 -1.01
CA ASP A 113 -6.99 4.88 0.08
C ASP A 113 -7.71 5.94 0.92
N TYR A 114 -8.28 5.56 2.06
CA TYR A 114 -8.55 4.26 2.68
C TYR A 114 -10.05 4.13 3.00
N LEU A 115 -10.52 2.92 3.23
CA LEU A 115 -11.96 2.61 3.27
C LEU A 115 -12.73 3.34 4.37
N GLN A 116 -12.11 3.66 5.52
CA GLN A 116 -12.77 4.37 6.63
C GLN A 116 -13.09 5.83 6.32
N LEU A 117 -12.58 6.40 5.21
CA LEU A 117 -12.91 7.75 4.74
C LEU A 117 -14.11 7.77 3.77
N ILE A 118 -14.60 6.60 3.36
CA ILE A 118 -15.85 6.52 2.61
C ILE A 118 -16.99 6.87 3.57
N THR A 119 -17.85 7.81 3.15
CA THR A 119 -18.99 8.25 3.97
C THR A 119 -20.13 7.28 3.82
N GLY A 120 -20.67 6.82 4.95
CA GLY A 120 -21.88 6.02 4.98
C GLY A 120 -23.16 6.83 4.74
N SER A 121 -24.24 6.15 4.58
CA SER A 121 -25.58 6.76 4.36
C SER A 121 -26.26 7.27 5.64
N SER A 122 -25.73 6.95 6.81
CA SER A 122 -26.35 7.27 8.11
C SER A 122 -25.52 8.25 8.94
N ARG A 123 -26.17 9.24 9.55
CA ARG A 123 -25.54 10.36 10.28
C ARG A 123 -25.40 10.14 11.79
N ASN A 124 -25.76 8.99 12.39
CA ASN A 124 -25.84 8.88 13.86
C ASN A 124 -25.13 7.65 14.44
N SER A 125 -24.34 7.92 15.53
CA SER A 125 -23.79 7.07 16.60
C SER A 125 -22.78 5.94 16.27
N SER A 126 -21.96 5.56 17.28
CA SER A 126 -20.86 4.60 17.21
C SER A 126 -21.28 3.17 16.82
N ASP A 127 -22.47 2.73 17.19
CA ASP A 127 -23.03 1.43 16.78
C ASP A 127 -23.30 1.34 15.27
N ASN A 128 -23.39 2.51 14.64
CA ASN A 128 -23.56 2.65 13.21
C ASN A 128 -22.25 2.43 12.41
N ARG A 129 -21.09 2.58 13.07
CA ARG A 129 -19.79 2.50 12.37
C ARG A 129 -19.49 1.10 11.88
N VAL A 130 -19.75 0.07 12.67
CA VAL A 130 -19.58 -1.34 12.24
C VAL A 130 -20.49 -1.66 11.06
N GLN A 131 -21.73 -1.21 11.10
CA GLN A 131 -22.70 -1.41 10.00
C GLN A 131 -22.27 -0.64 8.75
N GLU A 132 -21.76 0.59 8.91
CA GLU A 132 -21.26 1.42 7.84
C GLU A 132 -20.08 0.75 7.11
N ILE A 133 -19.08 0.27 7.85
CA ILE A 133 -17.95 -0.47 7.28
C ILE A 133 -18.43 -1.74 6.58
N THR A 134 -19.39 -2.45 7.16
CA THR A 134 -20.01 -3.64 6.53
C THR A 134 -20.66 -3.29 5.19
N GLN A 135 -21.42 -2.20 5.11
CA GLN A 135 -22.00 -1.74 3.84
C GLN A 135 -20.93 -1.37 2.81
N ILE A 136 -19.86 -0.73 3.25
CA ILE A 136 -18.75 -0.34 2.38
C ILE A 136 -18.05 -1.59 1.82
N THR A 137 -17.68 -2.55 2.66
CA THR A 137 -16.97 -3.77 2.23
C THR A 137 -17.80 -4.62 1.29
N THR A 138 -19.09 -4.82 1.62
CA THR A 138 -20.04 -5.52 0.76
C THR A 138 -20.23 -4.78 -0.56
N GLY A 139 -20.31 -3.44 -0.54
CA GLY A 139 -20.40 -2.60 -1.72
C GLY A 139 -19.16 -2.70 -2.62
N LEU A 140 -17.96 -2.67 -2.05
CA LEU A 140 -16.70 -2.84 -2.78
C LEU A 140 -16.60 -4.24 -3.41
N LYS A 141 -17.03 -5.28 -2.68
CA LYS A 141 -17.07 -6.64 -3.20
C LYS A 141 -18.05 -6.79 -4.36
N ALA A 142 -19.24 -6.20 -4.25
CA ALA A 142 -20.22 -6.18 -5.33
C ALA A 142 -19.69 -5.45 -6.56
N LEU A 143 -19.04 -4.29 -6.36
CA LEU A 143 -18.44 -3.49 -7.43
C LEU A 143 -17.33 -4.26 -8.15
N ALA A 144 -16.44 -4.94 -7.40
CA ALA A 144 -15.38 -5.76 -7.99
C ALA A 144 -15.94 -6.86 -8.91
N LYS A 145 -17.01 -7.53 -8.47
CA LYS A 145 -17.70 -8.55 -9.27
C LYS A 145 -18.38 -7.95 -10.50
N GLU A 146 -19.14 -6.86 -10.32
CA GLU A 146 -19.87 -6.18 -11.40
C GLU A 146 -18.93 -5.73 -12.53
N LEU A 147 -17.80 -5.12 -12.16
CA LEU A 147 -16.85 -4.60 -13.14
C LEU A 147 -15.88 -5.66 -13.65
N SER A 148 -15.84 -6.84 -13.05
CA SER A 148 -14.80 -7.87 -13.25
C SER A 148 -13.40 -7.26 -13.11
N VAL A 149 -13.19 -6.48 -12.02
CA VAL A 149 -11.94 -5.77 -11.73
C VAL A 149 -11.55 -6.02 -10.27
N PRO A 150 -10.30 -6.41 -9.99
CA PRO A 150 -9.81 -6.49 -8.62
C PRO A 150 -9.85 -5.10 -7.95
N VAL A 151 -10.25 -5.10 -6.67
CA VAL A 151 -10.28 -3.90 -5.82
C VAL A 151 -9.33 -4.11 -4.65
N ILE A 152 -8.37 -3.21 -4.49
CA ILE A 152 -7.51 -3.14 -3.31
C ILE A 152 -7.99 -1.98 -2.45
N ALA A 153 -8.50 -2.28 -1.25
CA ALA A 153 -8.87 -1.28 -0.27
C ALA A 153 -7.83 -1.25 0.86
N LEU A 154 -7.29 -0.06 1.14
CA LEU A 154 -6.46 0.13 2.32
C LEU A 154 -7.37 0.28 3.54
N SER A 155 -6.90 -0.24 4.67
CA SER A 155 -7.63 -0.16 5.94
C SER A 155 -6.69 0.26 7.07
N GLN A 156 -7.17 1.14 7.92
CA GLN A 156 -6.48 1.48 9.15
C GLN A 156 -6.65 0.36 10.17
N LEU A 157 -5.59 0.07 10.91
CA LEU A 157 -5.60 -0.92 12.00
C LEU A 157 -6.03 -0.29 13.33
N SER A 158 -6.48 -1.12 14.25
CA SER A 158 -6.72 -0.74 15.64
C SER A 158 -5.40 -0.33 16.31
N ARG A 159 -5.45 0.70 17.15
CA ARG A 159 -4.30 1.12 17.96
C ARG A 159 -3.90 0.09 19.02
N ALA A 160 -4.74 -0.91 19.28
CA ALA A 160 -4.44 -1.98 20.22
C ALA A 160 -3.19 -2.78 19.83
N VAL A 161 -2.84 -2.84 18.53
CA VAL A 161 -1.60 -3.47 18.06
C VAL A 161 -0.35 -2.83 18.70
N GLU A 162 -0.38 -1.53 18.96
CA GLU A 162 0.75 -0.78 19.56
C GLU A 162 0.98 -1.14 21.04
N GLN A 163 0.00 -1.75 21.71
CA GLN A 163 0.08 -2.12 23.13
C GLN A 163 0.61 -3.54 23.36
N ARG A 164 0.69 -4.36 22.29
CA ARG A 164 1.22 -5.72 22.38
C ARG A 164 2.74 -5.73 22.37
N GLU A 165 3.34 -6.77 22.94
CA GLU A 165 4.77 -7.04 22.86
C GLU A 165 5.16 -7.32 21.39
N ASP A 166 4.52 -8.29 20.75
CA ASP A 166 4.62 -8.50 19.31
C ASP A 166 3.64 -7.58 18.57
N LYS A 167 4.20 -6.59 17.88
CA LYS A 167 3.48 -5.58 17.12
C LYS A 167 3.16 -6.00 15.68
N ARG A 168 3.40 -7.27 15.31
CA ARG A 168 2.98 -7.79 14.01
C ARG A 168 1.46 -7.79 13.92
N PRO A 169 0.88 -7.14 12.91
CA PRO A 169 -0.56 -7.06 12.77
C PRO A 169 -1.21 -8.43 12.53
N GLN A 170 -2.41 -8.59 13.06
CA GLN A 170 -3.23 -9.79 12.95
C GLN A 170 -4.65 -9.44 12.47
N LEU A 171 -5.43 -10.43 12.08
CA LEU A 171 -6.81 -10.22 11.62
C LEU A 171 -7.70 -9.53 12.66
N SER A 172 -7.48 -9.82 13.95
CA SER A 172 -8.16 -9.16 15.06
C SER A 172 -7.89 -7.65 15.18
N ASP A 173 -6.83 -7.16 14.50
CA ASP A 173 -6.49 -5.73 14.49
C ASP A 173 -7.22 -4.95 13.40
N LEU A 174 -7.97 -5.64 12.53
CA LEU A 174 -8.89 -5.01 11.59
C LEU A 174 -10.01 -4.36 12.38
N ARG A 175 -9.88 -3.06 12.61
CA ARG A 175 -10.75 -2.27 13.47
C ARG A 175 -12.20 -2.26 12.94
N GLU A 176 -13.14 -2.39 13.86
CA GLU A 176 -14.58 -2.08 13.73
C GLU A 176 -15.42 -3.05 12.90
N SER A 177 -14.87 -4.09 12.26
CA SER A 177 -15.74 -5.11 11.67
C SER A 177 -15.06 -6.41 11.28
N GLY A 178 -15.57 -7.53 11.75
CA GLY A 178 -15.33 -8.84 11.14
C GLY A 178 -15.71 -8.91 9.65
N SER A 179 -16.48 -7.92 9.15
CA SER A 179 -16.90 -7.84 7.76
C SER A 179 -15.73 -7.59 6.80
N ILE A 180 -14.69 -6.80 7.18
CA ILE A 180 -13.50 -6.63 6.35
C ILE A 180 -12.85 -7.98 6.09
N GLU A 181 -12.67 -8.75 7.18
CA GLU A 181 -12.13 -10.10 7.06
C GLU A 181 -13.04 -11.02 6.25
N GLN A 182 -14.34 -10.99 6.49
CA GLN A 182 -15.29 -11.87 5.80
C GLN A 182 -15.37 -11.60 4.30
N ASP A 183 -15.45 -10.33 3.89
CA ASP A 183 -15.64 -9.92 2.50
C ASP A 183 -14.36 -10.01 1.67
N ALA A 184 -13.18 -9.77 2.26
CA ALA A 184 -11.92 -9.82 1.55
C ALA A 184 -11.55 -11.25 1.12
N ASP A 185 -11.07 -11.40 -0.11
CA ASP A 185 -10.49 -12.67 -0.60
C ASP A 185 -9.06 -12.84 -0.10
N VAL A 186 -8.34 -11.73 0.07
CA VAL A 186 -6.97 -11.67 0.59
C VAL A 186 -6.87 -10.51 1.58
N VAL A 187 -6.24 -10.76 2.72
CA VAL A 187 -5.87 -9.72 3.69
C VAL A 187 -4.35 -9.74 3.85
N MET A 188 -3.74 -8.60 3.62
CA MET A 188 -2.29 -8.41 3.74
C MET A 188 -1.99 -7.26 4.71
N PHE A 189 -1.05 -7.46 5.61
CA PHE A 189 -0.54 -6.44 6.50
C PHE A 189 0.86 -6.04 6.08
N VAL A 190 1.19 -4.76 6.24
CA VAL A 190 2.55 -4.25 6.05
C VAL A 190 3.13 -3.98 7.43
N PHE A 191 4.27 -4.57 7.73
CA PHE A 191 4.97 -4.42 9.00
C PHE A 191 6.42 -4.03 8.76
N ARG A 192 6.94 -3.15 9.61
CA ARG A 192 8.34 -2.73 9.64
C ARG A 192 8.84 -2.75 11.07
N GLU A 193 9.64 -3.76 11.39
CA GLU A 193 10.21 -3.93 12.72
C GLU A 193 11.16 -2.77 13.06
N GLU A 194 12.00 -2.34 12.09
CA GLU A 194 12.89 -1.17 12.19
C GLU A 194 12.19 0.07 12.76
N TYR A 195 10.93 0.32 12.37
CA TYR A 195 10.15 1.47 12.85
C TYR A 195 9.94 1.47 14.35
N TYR A 196 9.75 0.29 14.94
CA TYR A 196 9.57 0.12 16.39
C TYR A 196 10.90 0.11 17.14
N VAL A 197 11.90 -0.58 16.62
CA VAL A 197 13.26 -0.62 17.18
C VAL A 197 13.85 0.79 17.23
N GLN A 198 13.72 1.58 16.18
CA GLN A 198 14.20 2.96 16.15
C GLN A 198 13.58 3.84 17.24
N ARG A 199 12.33 3.59 17.63
CA ARG A 199 11.63 4.35 18.68
C ARG A 199 11.93 3.88 20.10
N SER A 200 12.55 2.73 20.27
CA SER A 200 12.96 2.16 21.54
C SER A 200 14.43 2.41 21.88
N GLU A 201 15.06 3.43 21.27
CA GLU A 201 16.46 3.79 21.52
C GLU A 201 16.69 4.05 23.02
N PRO A 202 17.56 3.26 23.70
CA PRO A 202 17.85 3.44 25.11
C PRO A 202 18.83 4.60 25.30
N SER A 203 18.91 5.09 26.54
CA SER A 203 19.90 6.11 26.90
C SER A 203 21.32 5.58 26.71
N VAL A 204 22.19 6.42 26.14
CA VAL A 204 23.65 6.13 25.98
C VAL A 204 24.34 5.84 27.32
N ALA A 205 23.72 6.25 28.43
CA ALA A 205 24.21 5.95 29.80
C ALA A 205 24.06 4.47 30.18
N LYS A 206 23.40 3.64 29.36
CA LYS A 206 23.21 2.19 29.57
C LYS A 206 23.90 1.40 28.45
N PRO A 207 25.21 1.18 28.52
CA PRO A 207 25.99 0.65 27.38
C PRO A 207 25.52 -0.73 26.88
N GLU A 208 25.11 -1.62 27.79
CA GLU A 208 24.64 -2.96 27.42
C GLU A 208 23.30 -2.95 26.70
N GLU A 209 22.36 -2.10 27.14
CA GLU A 209 21.07 -1.94 26.49
C GLU A 209 21.25 -1.28 25.09
N TYR A 210 22.15 -0.29 25.02
CA TYR A 210 22.47 0.39 23.78
C TYR A 210 23.13 -0.54 22.75
N ALA A 211 24.07 -1.39 23.17
CA ALA A 211 24.69 -2.38 22.29
C ALA A 211 23.68 -3.41 21.75
N LYS A 212 22.73 -3.86 22.58
CA LYS A 212 21.65 -4.76 22.14
C LYS A 212 20.74 -4.07 21.12
N TRP A 213 20.38 -2.83 21.40
CA TRP A 213 19.56 -2.02 20.48
C TRP A 213 20.27 -1.80 19.14
N GLN A 214 21.57 -1.49 19.14
CA GLN A 214 22.35 -1.34 17.91
C GLN A 214 22.34 -2.63 17.07
N ALA A 215 22.57 -3.77 17.70
CA ALA A 215 22.51 -5.07 17.02
C ALA A 215 21.12 -5.37 16.41
N GLU A 216 20.06 -4.98 17.11
CA GLU A 216 18.68 -5.13 16.63
C GLU A 216 18.37 -4.18 15.48
N MET A 217 18.84 -2.93 15.55
CA MET A 217 18.75 -1.97 14.46
C MET A 217 19.46 -2.47 13.19
N GLU A 218 20.68 -3.01 13.34
CA GLU A 218 21.42 -3.57 12.20
C GLU A 218 20.68 -4.77 11.57
N ARG A 219 20.07 -5.62 12.42
CA ARG A 219 19.30 -6.77 11.95
C ARG A 219 18.06 -6.38 11.16
N THR A 220 17.36 -5.32 11.60
CA THR A 220 16.06 -4.91 11.05
C THR A 220 16.17 -3.86 9.97
N HIS A 221 17.35 -3.24 9.81
CA HIS A 221 17.56 -2.13 8.90
C HIS A 221 17.18 -2.46 7.47
N GLY A 222 16.44 -1.54 6.85
CA GLY A 222 16.07 -1.61 5.45
C GLY A 222 15.15 -2.80 5.10
N THR A 223 14.49 -3.43 6.08
CA THR A 223 13.57 -4.55 5.86
C THR A 223 12.12 -4.20 6.15
N ALA A 224 11.21 -4.88 5.46
CA ALA A 224 9.78 -4.83 5.71
C ALA A 224 9.17 -6.21 5.48
N GLU A 225 8.01 -6.46 6.09
CA GLU A 225 7.25 -7.69 5.93
C GLU A 225 5.88 -7.39 5.32
N VAL A 226 5.46 -8.22 4.38
CA VAL A 226 4.06 -8.32 3.95
C VAL A 226 3.52 -9.63 4.50
N ILE A 227 2.66 -9.52 5.51
CA ILE A 227 2.06 -10.65 6.20
C ILE A 227 0.71 -10.95 5.54
N ILE A 228 0.59 -12.12 4.92
CA ILE A 228 -0.66 -12.61 4.32
C ILE A 228 -1.45 -13.29 5.44
N GLY A 229 -2.35 -12.51 6.09
CA GLY A 229 -3.16 -13.01 7.21
C GLY A 229 -4.36 -13.84 6.76
N LYS A 230 -4.86 -13.60 5.54
CA LYS A 230 -5.93 -14.38 4.91
C LYS A 230 -5.70 -14.50 3.43
N GLN A 231 -5.94 -15.68 2.88
CA GLN A 231 -5.99 -15.94 1.44
C GLN A 231 -7.01 -17.05 1.18
N ARG A 232 -8.09 -16.72 0.46
CA ARG A 232 -9.23 -17.66 0.28
C ARG A 232 -8.83 -18.92 -0.49
N HIS A 233 -7.92 -18.79 -1.45
CA HIS A 233 -7.53 -19.88 -2.36
C HIS A 233 -6.02 -20.18 -2.32
N GLY A 234 -5.37 -19.89 -1.19
CA GLY A 234 -3.94 -20.13 -1.05
C GLY A 234 -3.46 -20.10 0.41
N PRO A 235 -2.20 -20.40 0.65
CA PRO A 235 -1.63 -20.39 1.99
C PRO A 235 -1.48 -18.96 2.53
N THR A 236 -1.53 -18.82 3.84
CA THR A 236 -1.05 -17.65 4.56
C THR A 236 0.47 -17.72 4.70
N GLY A 237 1.11 -16.59 5.01
CA GLY A 237 2.56 -16.56 5.18
C GLY A 237 3.11 -15.14 5.21
N THR A 238 4.42 -15.02 5.25
CA THR A 238 5.10 -13.72 5.30
C THR A 238 6.11 -13.61 4.15
N VAL A 239 6.05 -12.49 3.43
CA VAL A 239 7.01 -12.14 2.39
C VAL A 239 7.88 -11.00 2.91
N ARG A 240 9.19 -11.21 2.95
CA ARG A 240 10.17 -10.18 3.31
C ARG A 240 10.55 -9.36 2.09
N LEU A 241 10.65 -8.05 2.27
CA LEU A 241 10.98 -7.08 1.25
C LEU A 241 12.08 -6.13 1.74
N ALA A 242 12.88 -5.60 0.83
CA ALA A 242 13.72 -4.45 1.11
C ALA A 242 12.86 -3.20 1.23
N PHE A 243 13.22 -2.29 2.15
CA PHE A 243 12.58 -0.99 2.32
C PHE A 243 13.61 0.13 2.39
N GLN A 244 13.53 1.08 1.47
CA GLN A 244 14.37 2.28 1.42
C GLN A 244 13.57 3.47 1.99
N GLY A 245 13.78 3.77 3.27
CA GLY A 245 12.99 4.76 4.01
C GLY A 245 13.03 6.16 3.40
N GLN A 246 14.20 6.60 2.90
CA GLN A 246 14.40 7.90 2.28
C GLN A 246 13.51 8.14 1.05
N TYR A 247 13.15 7.08 0.31
CA TYR A 247 12.30 7.14 -0.89
C TYR A 247 10.92 6.54 -0.65
N THR A 248 10.66 6.01 0.55
CA THR A 248 9.44 5.24 0.87
C THR A 248 9.22 4.10 -0.13
N ARG A 249 10.31 3.45 -0.55
CA ARG A 249 10.32 2.46 -1.62
C ARG A 249 10.50 1.06 -1.07
N PHE A 250 9.65 0.14 -1.52
CA PHE A 250 9.84 -1.29 -1.31
C PHE A 250 10.53 -1.90 -2.53
N GLY A 251 11.35 -2.91 -2.30
CA GLY A 251 12.05 -3.68 -3.34
C GLY A 251 12.11 -5.16 -3.00
N ASN A 252 12.64 -5.95 -3.92
CA ASN A 252 12.98 -7.32 -3.60
C ASN A 252 14.26 -7.33 -2.77
N LEU A 253 14.34 -8.24 -1.79
CA LEU A 253 15.61 -8.55 -1.16
C LEU A 253 16.53 -9.16 -2.22
N ALA A 254 17.79 -8.73 -2.28
CA ALA A 254 18.79 -9.42 -3.08
C ALA A 254 18.92 -10.87 -2.59
N HIS A 255 19.16 -11.81 -3.51
CA HIS A 255 19.17 -13.25 -3.20
C HIS A 255 20.13 -13.59 -2.05
N ASP A 256 21.28 -12.92 -2.00
CA ASP A 256 22.31 -13.09 -0.96
C ASP A 256 21.86 -12.53 0.41
N ALA A 257 21.12 -11.42 0.42
CA ALA A 257 20.56 -10.85 1.64
C ALA A 257 19.40 -11.70 2.18
N GLN A 258 18.63 -12.34 1.31
CA GLN A 258 17.55 -13.23 1.68
C GLN A 258 18.11 -14.53 2.28
N ALA A 259 19.13 -15.14 1.68
CA ALA A 259 19.81 -16.32 2.20
C ALA A 259 20.48 -16.05 3.56
N ALA A 260 21.10 -14.89 3.75
CA ALA A 260 21.70 -14.48 5.03
C ALA A 260 20.64 -14.26 6.12
N LEU A 261 19.45 -13.74 5.78
CA LEU A 261 18.33 -13.58 6.70
C LEU A 261 17.69 -14.92 7.08
N GLU A 262 17.55 -15.83 6.14
CA GLU A 262 17.03 -17.18 6.37
C GLU A 262 17.97 -18.01 7.23
N ALA A 263 19.29 -17.97 6.98
CA ALA A 263 20.31 -18.63 7.80
C ALA A 263 20.34 -18.11 9.26
N ARG A 264 20.09 -16.82 9.46
CA ARG A 264 19.99 -16.21 10.80
C ARG A 264 18.69 -16.57 11.52
N SER A 265 17.61 -16.84 10.78
CA SER A 265 16.31 -17.26 11.34
C SER A 265 16.32 -18.72 11.80
N THR A 266 16.97 -19.63 11.05
CA THR A 266 17.13 -21.05 11.42
C THR A 266 18.06 -21.27 12.59
N ALA A 267 19.09 -20.45 12.77
CA ALA A 267 20.00 -20.50 13.92
C ALA A 267 19.38 -20.08 15.27
N ARG A 268 18.13 -19.59 15.29
CA ARG A 268 17.40 -19.18 16.51
C ARG A 268 16.22 -20.09 16.86
N GLY A 269 15.98 -21.14 16.06
CA GLY A 269 14.89 -22.10 16.26
C GLY A 269 15.33 -23.41 16.92
N GLU A 270 16.59 -23.48 17.45
CA GLU A 270 17.10 -24.57 18.29
C GLU A 270 17.25 -24.12 19.76
#